data_af0ad5c7f3eb0647f169b14b2c14b88b
#
_entry.id   af0ad5c7f3eb0647f169b14b2c14b88b
#
_cell.length_a   1.000
_cell.length_b   1.000
_cell.length_c   1.000
_cell.angle_alpha   90.00
_cell.angle_beta   90.00
_cell.angle_gamma   90.00
#
_symmetry.space_group_name_H-M   'P 1'
#
loop_
_entity.id
_entity.type
_entity.pdbx_description
1 polymer ?
#
loop_
_entity_poly.entity_id
_entity_poly.type
_entity_poly.pdbx_seq_one_letter_code
_entity_poly.pdbx_strand_id
1 'polypeptide(L)'
;KSIIDYSMSAVPNKIGSRHPVSIIRREIIDIFSKIGFTVAEGPEIEDDWHVFSGLNFPEEHPARDMQDTFFIHSDPDHLLRTHTSSVQVRTMEKNTPPIRQLFPGRVFRNEAISARSHCIFHQVEGLYIDTDVSFADLKQTLLYFSKELFGPDTKIRLRPSYFPFTEPSAEMDISCSICGGKGCN
;
A
#
# COMPACT_ATOMS: atom_id res chain seq x y z
N LYS A 1 -45.95 -16.24 -37.08
CA LYS A 1 -45.69 -15.54 -35.78
C LYS A 1 -44.93 -16.52 -34.91
N SER A 2 -43.68 -16.24 -34.63
CA SER A 2 -42.91 -17.02 -33.66
C SER A 2 -43.45 -16.78 -32.24
N ILE A 3 -43.89 -17.85 -31.58
CA ILE A 3 -44.31 -17.78 -30.18
C ILE A 3 -43.04 -17.70 -29.37
N ILE A 4 -42.86 -16.61 -28.67
CA ILE A 4 -41.72 -16.49 -27.72
C ILE A 4 -42.06 -17.30 -26.50
N ASP A 5 -41.22 -18.28 -26.17
CA ASP A 5 -41.37 -19.12 -24.98
C ASP A 5 -40.77 -18.39 -23.78
N TYR A 6 -41.62 -17.83 -22.94
CA TYR A 6 -41.23 -17.14 -21.71
C TYR A 6 -40.86 -18.08 -20.57
N SER A 7 -41.02 -19.42 -20.74
CA SER A 7 -40.60 -20.41 -19.73
C SER A 7 -39.10 -20.81 -19.85
N MET A 8 -38.45 -20.44 -20.95
CA MET A 8 -37.00 -20.61 -21.09
C MET A 8 -36.29 -19.71 -20.08
N SER A 9 -35.54 -20.34 -19.19
CA SER A 9 -34.64 -19.61 -18.29
C SER A 9 -33.70 -18.74 -19.09
N ALA A 10 -33.59 -17.46 -18.72
CA ALA A 10 -32.56 -16.59 -19.27
C ALA A 10 -31.20 -17.29 -19.13
N VAL A 11 -30.38 -17.23 -20.20
CA VAL A 11 -29.01 -17.74 -20.13
C VAL A 11 -28.37 -17.11 -18.90
N PRO A 12 -27.91 -17.92 -17.93
CA PRO A 12 -27.36 -17.37 -16.71
C PRO A 12 -26.17 -16.48 -17.06
N ASN A 13 -26.28 -15.20 -16.79
CA ASN A 13 -25.14 -14.30 -16.89
C ASN A 13 -24.05 -14.84 -15.99
N LYS A 14 -22.91 -15.22 -16.55
CA LYS A 14 -21.73 -15.59 -15.76
C LYS A 14 -21.34 -14.37 -14.95
N ILE A 15 -21.69 -14.36 -13.68
CA ILE A 15 -21.28 -13.31 -12.75
C ILE A 15 -19.78 -13.48 -12.55
N GLY A 16 -19.01 -12.46 -12.95
CA GLY A 16 -17.57 -12.42 -12.71
C GLY A 16 -17.27 -12.30 -11.22
N SER A 17 -16.11 -12.79 -10.79
CA SER A 17 -15.58 -12.56 -9.44
C SER A 17 -14.54 -11.43 -9.44
N ARG A 18 -14.36 -10.77 -8.29
CA ARG A 18 -13.30 -9.78 -8.12
C ARG A 18 -11.96 -10.47 -7.91
N HIS A 19 -10.91 -9.86 -8.44
CA HIS A 19 -9.54 -10.33 -8.19
C HIS A 19 -9.22 -10.24 -6.68
N PRO A 20 -8.50 -11.21 -6.08
CA PRO A 20 -8.16 -11.21 -4.66
C PRO A 20 -7.49 -9.91 -4.17
N VAL A 21 -6.56 -9.33 -4.95
CA VAL A 21 -5.94 -8.04 -4.63
C VAL A 21 -6.98 -6.92 -4.49
N SER A 22 -7.99 -6.89 -5.36
CA SER A 22 -9.06 -5.89 -5.29
C SER A 22 -9.97 -6.09 -4.07
N ILE A 23 -10.15 -7.33 -3.63
CA ILE A 23 -10.91 -7.66 -2.42
C ILE A 23 -10.15 -7.13 -1.19
N ILE A 24 -8.89 -7.52 -1.05
CA ILE A 24 -8.05 -7.11 0.10
C ILE A 24 -7.84 -5.59 0.12
N ARG A 25 -7.59 -4.95 -1.04
CA ARG A 25 -7.50 -3.48 -1.12
C ARG A 25 -8.76 -2.82 -0.55
N ARG A 26 -9.94 -3.30 -0.93
CA ARG A 26 -11.21 -2.76 -0.43
C ARG A 26 -11.35 -2.97 1.06
N GLU A 27 -11.06 -4.15 1.56
CA GLU A 27 -11.14 -4.48 2.98
C GLU A 27 -10.23 -3.57 3.82
N ILE A 28 -8.99 -3.33 3.39
CA ILE A 28 -8.07 -2.39 4.03
C ILE A 28 -8.68 -0.98 4.06
N ILE A 29 -9.17 -0.51 2.93
CA ILE A 29 -9.80 0.83 2.84
C ILE A 29 -11.01 0.93 3.78
N ASP A 30 -11.87 -0.08 3.81
CA ASP A 30 -13.06 -0.10 4.66
C ASP A 30 -12.70 -0.08 6.16
N ILE A 31 -11.64 -0.81 6.56
CA ILE A 31 -11.12 -0.78 7.94
C ILE A 31 -10.66 0.63 8.33
N PHE A 32 -9.81 1.23 7.53
CA PHE A 32 -9.26 2.55 7.84
C PHE A 32 -10.28 3.69 7.71
N SER A 33 -11.28 3.55 6.85
CA SER A 33 -12.38 4.52 6.73
C SER A 33 -13.17 4.66 8.03
N LYS A 34 -13.32 3.56 8.80
CA LYS A 34 -13.98 3.58 10.11
C LYS A 34 -13.27 4.45 11.15
N ILE A 35 -11.97 4.68 10.97
CA ILE A 35 -11.14 5.53 11.84
C ILE A 35 -10.75 6.85 11.17
N GLY A 36 -11.49 7.25 10.14
CA GLY A 36 -11.43 8.59 9.54
C GLY A 36 -10.36 8.79 8.46
N PHE A 37 -9.79 7.73 7.91
CA PHE A 37 -8.91 7.84 6.76
C PHE A 37 -9.71 7.98 5.45
N THR A 38 -9.28 8.86 4.59
CA THR A 38 -9.75 9.00 3.21
C THR A 38 -8.72 8.42 2.24
N VAL A 39 -9.12 8.16 1.00
CA VAL A 39 -8.21 7.61 -0.03
C VAL A 39 -7.74 8.73 -0.94
N ALA A 40 -6.44 8.76 -1.23
CA ALA A 40 -5.86 9.56 -2.28
C ALA A 40 -5.07 8.67 -3.25
N GLU A 41 -5.13 8.99 -4.53
CA GLU A 41 -4.42 8.28 -5.59
C GLU A 41 -3.52 9.26 -6.35
N GLY A 42 -2.44 8.75 -6.91
CA GLY A 42 -1.48 9.51 -7.69
C GLY A 42 -0.98 8.75 -8.91
N PRO A 43 -0.17 9.39 -9.76
CA PRO A 43 0.35 8.79 -10.98
C PRO A 43 1.30 7.63 -10.69
N GLU A 44 1.40 6.71 -11.66
CA GLU A 44 2.37 5.60 -11.61
C GLU A 44 3.72 6.01 -12.19
N ILE A 45 3.73 6.96 -13.13
CA ILE A 45 4.94 7.62 -13.64
C ILE A 45 5.16 8.88 -12.82
N GLU A 46 6.30 8.98 -12.20
CA GLU A 46 6.67 10.03 -11.27
C GLU A 46 8.03 10.62 -11.61
N ASP A 47 8.30 11.79 -11.08
CA ASP A 47 9.64 12.41 -11.12
C ASP A 47 10.49 11.98 -9.91
N ASP A 48 11.79 12.22 -10.01
CA ASP A 48 12.75 11.91 -8.95
C ASP A 48 12.42 12.59 -7.63
N TRP A 49 11.93 13.84 -7.67
CA TRP A 49 11.61 14.59 -6.46
C TRP A 49 10.59 13.86 -5.59
N HIS A 50 9.46 13.46 -6.19
CA HIS A 50 8.37 12.82 -5.45
C HIS A 50 8.70 11.40 -4.99
N VAL A 51 9.58 10.68 -5.72
CA VAL A 51 9.95 9.31 -5.35
C VAL A 51 11.11 9.25 -4.37
N PHE A 52 12.09 10.15 -4.50
CA PHE A 52 13.32 10.04 -3.73
C PHE A 52 13.68 11.32 -2.94
N SER A 53 13.93 12.44 -3.62
CA SER A 53 14.50 13.63 -2.99
C SER A 53 13.58 14.22 -1.92
N GLY A 54 12.28 14.31 -2.19
CA GLY A 54 11.25 14.78 -1.24
C GLY A 54 11.04 13.85 -0.04
N LEU A 55 11.56 12.61 -0.12
CA LEU A 55 11.53 11.59 0.93
C LEU A 55 12.90 11.39 1.60
N ASN A 56 13.81 12.36 1.45
CA ASN A 56 15.13 12.34 2.08
C ASN A 56 16.02 11.16 1.66
N PHE A 57 15.83 10.61 0.47
CA PHE A 57 16.78 9.66 -0.10
C PHE A 57 18.01 10.40 -0.63
N PRO A 58 19.23 10.11 -0.15
CA PRO A 58 20.45 10.71 -0.69
C PRO A 58 20.69 10.30 -2.15
N GLU A 59 21.50 11.08 -2.85
CA GLU A 59 21.76 10.84 -4.28
C GLU A 59 22.42 9.48 -4.56
N GLU A 60 23.29 9.03 -3.65
CA GLU A 60 23.99 7.74 -3.78
C GLU A 60 23.20 6.57 -3.17
N HIS A 61 21.91 6.75 -2.82
CA HIS A 61 21.14 5.68 -2.21
C HIS A 61 20.91 4.55 -3.22
N PRO A 62 21.17 3.26 -2.87
CA PRO A 62 21.03 2.13 -3.80
C PRO A 62 19.67 2.01 -4.48
N ALA A 63 18.58 2.44 -3.82
CA ALA A 63 17.25 2.43 -4.40
C ALA A 63 17.09 3.33 -5.64
N ARG A 64 18.02 4.28 -5.84
CA ARG A 64 18.06 5.13 -7.04
C ARG A 64 18.82 4.46 -8.22
N ASP A 65 19.43 3.30 -8.00
CA ASP A 65 20.14 2.59 -9.04
C ASP A 65 19.15 2.06 -10.09
N MET A 66 19.57 2.07 -11.35
CA MET A 66 18.85 1.47 -12.48
C MET A 66 18.60 -0.05 -12.30
N GLN A 67 19.34 -0.70 -11.40
CA GLN A 67 19.13 -2.11 -11.06
C GLN A 67 17.84 -2.33 -10.27
N ASP A 68 17.39 -1.33 -9.49
CA ASP A 68 16.22 -1.45 -8.61
C ASP A 68 15.01 -0.61 -9.08
N THR A 69 15.21 0.29 -10.05
CA THR A 69 14.18 1.24 -10.52
C THR A 69 14.04 1.20 -12.04
N PHE A 70 12.80 1.29 -12.52
CA PHE A 70 12.50 1.44 -13.95
C PHE A 70 12.42 2.92 -14.32
N PHE A 71 13.44 3.43 -14.98
CA PHE A 71 13.45 4.78 -15.56
C PHE A 71 12.83 4.79 -16.95
N ILE A 72 12.24 5.91 -17.33
CA ILE A 72 11.72 6.12 -18.69
C ILE A 72 12.89 6.44 -19.61
N HIS A 73 13.12 5.60 -20.62
CA HIS A 73 14.29 5.72 -21.50
C HIS A 73 14.39 7.04 -22.25
N SER A 74 13.26 7.61 -22.65
CA SER A 74 13.19 8.90 -23.36
C SER A 74 13.23 10.12 -22.44
N ASP A 75 13.07 9.92 -21.12
CA ASP A 75 13.03 10.96 -20.12
C ASP A 75 13.55 10.38 -18.79
N PRO A 76 14.87 10.42 -18.54
CA PRO A 76 15.46 9.79 -17.37
C PRO A 76 15.10 10.46 -16.04
N ASP A 77 14.53 11.67 -16.06
CA ASP A 77 14.03 12.34 -14.85
C ASP A 77 12.70 11.76 -14.38
N HIS A 78 12.08 10.91 -15.21
CA HIS A 78 10.84 10.21 -14.89
C HIS A 78 11.04 8.71 -14.76
N LEU A 79 10.30 8.10 -13.84
CA LEU A 79 10.43 6.69 -13.48
C LEU A 79 9.07 6.09 -13.10
N LEU A 80 8.99 4.77 -13.08
CA LEU A 80 7.88 4.07 -12.45
C LEU A 80 8.08 4.05 -10.94
N ARG A 81 7.10 4.55 -10.18
CA ARG A 81 7.21 4.68 -8.72
C ARG A 81 7.50 3.34 -8.04
N THR A 82 8.47 3.34 -7.14
CA THR A 82 8.91 2.17 -6.38
C THR A 82 8.11 1.95 -5.09
N HIS A 83 7.33 2.92 -4.70
CA HIS A 83 6.43 2.94 -3.53
C HIS A 83 5.31 3.96 -3.75
N THR A 84 4.28 3.94 -2.89
CA THR A 84 3.17 4.90 -2.96
C THR A 84 3.42 6.16 -2.13
N SER A 85 4.58 6.30 -1.48
CA SER A 85 4.98 7.47 -0.70
C SER A 85 5.09 8.76 -1.55
N SER A 86 5.27 8.64 -2.87
CA SER A 86 5.21 9.77 -3.79
C SER A 86 3.87 10.52 -3.69
N VAL A 87 2.77 9.80 -3.47
CA VAL A 87 1.45 10.39 -3.28
C VAL A 87 1.34 11.11 -1.93
N GLN A 88 2.08 10.65 -0.91
CA GLN A 88 2.19 11.38 0.37
C GLN A 88 2.84 12.74 0.17
N VAL A 89 3.96 12.80 -0.57
CA VAL A 89 4.65 14.07 -0.91
C VAL A 89 3.67 15.01 -1.62
N ARG A 90 3.01 14.55 -2.67
CA ARG A 90 1.99 15.32 -3.40
C ARG A 90 0.84 15.79 -2.52
N THR A 91 0.45 14.98 -1.56
CA THR A 91 -0.61 15.34 -0.60
C THR A 91 -0.15 16.46 0.32
N MET A 92 1.06 16.37 0.87
CA MET A 92 1.63 17.39 1.77
C MET A 92 1.90 18.72 1.05
N GLU A 93 2.23 18.70 -0.24
CA GLU A 93 2.38 19.91 -1.04
C GLU A 93 1.06 20.67 -1.25
N LYS A 94 -0.07 19.97 -1.28
CA LYS A 94 -1.38 20.52 -1.65
C LYS A 94 -2.31 20.77 -0.48
N ASN A 95 -2.06 20.12 0.65
CA ASN A 95 -2.96 20.14 1.79
C ASN A 95 -2.23 20.57 3.05
N THR A 96 -2.96 21.25 3.92
CA THR A 96 -2.51 21.58 5.27
C THR A 96 -3.07 20.57 6.29
N PRO A 97 -2.34 20.27 7.37
CA PRO A 97 -2.87 19.42 8.44
C PRO A 97 -4.18 19.98 9.04
N PRO A 98 -5.07 19.10 9.54
CA PRO A 98 -4.84 17.66 9.74
C PRO A 98 -4.98 16.84 8.44
N ILE A 99 -4.09 15.85 8.25
CA ILE A 99 -4.11 14.92 7.12
C ILE A 99 -4.26 13.51 7.65
N ARG A 100 -5.23 12.76 7.12
CA ARG A 100 -5.45 11.35 7.46
C ARG A 100 -5.88 10.62 6.20
N GLN A 101 -4.90 10.04 5.48
CA GLN A 101 -5.13 9.47 4.15
C GLN A 101 -4.42 8.15 3.95
N LEU A 102 -5.00 7.31 3.07
CA LEU A 102 -4.42 6.10 2.53
C LEU A 102 -4.03 6.30 1.07
N PHE A 103 -2.95 5.65 0.67
CA PHE A 103 -2.40 5.70 -0.67
C PHE A 103 -2.24 4.29 -1.25
N PRO A 104 -3.35 3.67 -1.70
CA PRO A 104 -3.30 2.37 -2.35
C PRO A 104 -2.85 2.52 -3.80
N GLY A 105 -1.94 1.65 -4.26
CA GLY A 105 -1.51 1.69 -5.64
C GLY A 105 -0.59 0.55 -6.06
N ARG A 106 -0.38 0.43 -7.36
CA ARG A 106 0.67 -0.41 -7.94
C ARG A 106 2.01 0.28 -7.81
N VAL A 107 3.02 -0.51 -7.58
CA VAL A 107 4.42 -0.07 -7.50
C VAL A 107 5.31 -1.03 -8.29
N PHE A 108 6.48 -0.56 -8.67
CA PHE A 108 7.33 -1.22 -9.64
C PHE A 108 8.76 -1.25 -9.12
N ARG A 109 9.39 -2.43 -9.15
CA ARG A 109 10.79 -2.60 -8.79
C ARG A 109 11.46 -3.53 -9.79
N ASN A 110 12.64 -3.16 -10.24
CA ASN A 110 13.40 -3.93 -11.21
C ASN A 110 14.11 -5.13 -10.53
N GLU A 111 13.31 -5.99 -9.92
CA GLU A 111 13.76 -7.18 -9.22
C GLU A 111 13.61 -8.43 -10.10
N ALA A 112 14.48 -9.42 -9.89
CA ALA A 112 14.33 -10.72 -10.53
C ALA A 112 13.03 -11.40 -10.11
N ILE A 113 12.23 -11.82 -11.09
CA ILE A 113 10.97 -12.50 -10.84
C ILE A 113 11.25 -13.90 -10.25
N SER A 114 10.60 -14.21 -9.15
CA SER A 114 10.67 -15.50 -8.47
C SER A 114 9.29 -15.92 -7.95
N ALA A 115 9.19 -17.08 -7.30
CA ALA A 115 7.97 -17.49 -6.64
C ALA A 115 7.53 -16.55 -5.48
N ARG A 116 8.42 -15.69 -4.99
CA ARG A 116 8.20 -14.78 -3.84
C ARG A 116 8.33 -13.32 -4.19
N SER A 117 8.81 -12.97 -5.37
CA SER A 117 9.07 -11.59 -5.79
C SER A 117 8.61 -11.37 -7.22
N HIS A 118 7.98 -10.24 -7.46
CA HIS A 118 7.55 -9.80 -8.78
C HIS A 118 7.89 -8.32 -8.97
N CYS A 119 8.22 -7.94 -10.20
CA CYS A 119 8.54 -6.54 -10.53
C CYS A 119 7.36 -5.58 -10.38
N ILE A 120 6.13 -6.10 -10.28
CA ILE A 120 4.91 -5.33 -10.05
C ILE A 120 4.21 -5.91 -8.82
N PHE A 121 3.92 -5.05 -7.85
CA PHE A 121 3.12 -5.45 -6.69
C PHE A 121 2.22 -4.29 -6.22
N HIS A 122 1.36 -4.54 -5.24
CA HIS A 122 0.43 -3.55 -4.72
C HIS A 122 0.84 -3.17 -3.30
N GLN A 123 0.76 -1.89 -3.01
CA GLN A 123 1.09 -1.31 -1.72
C GLN A 123 -0.07 -0.46 -1.23
N VAL A 124 -0.28 -0.41 0.07
CA VAL A 124 -1.16 0.55 0.73
C VAL A 124 -0.35 1.23 1.81
N GLU A 125 -0.17 2.53 1.70
CA GLU A 125 0.45 3.36 2.72
C GLU A 125 -0.57 4.23 3.42
N GLY A 126 -0.26 4.69 4.62
CA GLY A 126 -1.10 5.61 5.37
C GLY A 126 -0.29 6.78 5.90
N LEU A 127 -0.86 7.98 5.85
CA LEU A 127 -0.28 9.19 6.43
C LEU A 127 -1.27 9.79 7.43
N TYR A 128 -0.80 10.04 8.64
CA TYR A 128 -1.55 10.74 9.67
C TYR A 128 -0.70 11.88 10.24
N ILE A 129 -1.11 13.10 9.95
CA ILE A 129 -0.50 14.34 10.46
C ILE A 129 -1.56 15.12 11.21
N ASP A 130 -1.34 15.37 12.49
CA ASP A 130 -2.23 16.15 13.34
C ASP A 130 -1.42 16.70 14.52
N THR A 131 -2.05 17.56 15.32
CA THR A 131 -1.50 17.96 16.62
C THR A 131 -1.52 16.77 17.59
N ASP A 132 -0.49 16.66 18.43
CA ASP A 132 -0.37 15.66 19.50
C ASP A 132 -0.33 14.18 19.04
N VAL A 133 -0.06 13.92 17.75
CA VAL A 133 0.13 12.55 17.24
C VAL A 133 1.45 11.99 17.75
N SER A 134 1.40 10.78 18.28
CA SER A 134 2.53 10.10 18.91
C SER A 134 2.79 8.72 18.32
N PHE A 135 3.92 8.13 18.67
CA PHE A 135 4.23 6.73 18.34
C PHE A 135 3.23 5.73 18.94
N ALA A 136 2.57 6.10 20.05
CA ALA A 136 1.51 5.30 20.63
C ALA A 136 0.27 5.23 19.71
N ASP A 137 -0.06 6.32 19.04
CA ASP A 137 -1.16 6.37 18.07
C ASP A 137 -0.86 5.50 16.85
N LEU A 138 0.39 5.52 16.35
CA LEU A 138 0.84 4.61 15.31
C LEU A 138 0.65 3.16 15.73
N LYS A 139 1.13 2.79 16.94
CA LYS A 139 0.99 1.43 17.47
C LYS A 139 -0.47 1.00 17.61
N GLN A 140 -1.32 1.87 18.12
CA GLN A 140 -2.75 1.56 18.27
C GLN A 140 -3.45 1.41 16.91
N THR A 141 -3.16 2.28 15.96
CA THR A 141 -3.70 2.20 14.60
C THR A 141 -3.32 0.90 13.91
N LEU A 142 -2.03 0.50 14.02
CA LEU A 142 -1.55 -0.76 13.46
C LEU A 142 -2.13 -1.98 14.16
N LEU A 143 -2.32 -1.93 15.49
CA LEU A 143 -2.96 -3.01 16.25
C LEU A 143 -4.43 -3.15 15.87
N TYR A 144 -5.16 -2.04 15.76
CA TYR A 144 -6.55 -2.02 15.31
C TYR A 144 -6.66 -2.65 13.91
N PHE A 145 -5.89 -2.17 12.95
CA PHE A 145 -5.85 -2.70 11.59
C PHE A 145 -5.56 -4.21 11.57
N SER A 146 -4.54 -4.64 12.34
CA SER A 146 -4.16 -6.05 12.37
C SER A 146 -5.26 -6.95 12.93
N LYS A 147 -5.98 -6.51 13.95
CA LYS A 147 -7.09 -7.26 14.53
C LYS A 147 -8.31 -7.31 13.62
N GLU A 148 -8.63 -6.22 12.94
CA GLU A 148 -9.75 -6.19 11.98
C GLU A 148 -9.48 -7.08 10.76
N LEU A 149 -8.23 -7.10 10.25
CA LEU A 149 -7.88 -7.85 9.04
C LEU A 149 -7.56 -9.32 9.31
N PHE A 150 -6.85 -9.64 10.39
CA PHE A 150 -6.33 -11.00 10.67
C PHE A 150 -7.02 -11.69 11.85
N GLY A 151 -7.94 -11.00 12.52
CA GLY A 151 -8.72 -11.53 13.64
C GLY A 151 -8.32 -10.98 15.02
N PRO A 152 -9.22 -11.07 16.00
CA PRO A 152 -9.12 -10.38 17.29
C PRO A 152 -7.93 -10.84 18.14
N ASP A 153 -7.45 -12.07 17.95
CA ASP A 153 -6.34 -12.64 18.71
C ASP A 153 -4.96 -12.25 18.15
N THR A 154 -4.92 -11.47 17.06
CA THR A 154 -3.67 -11.03 16.41
C THR A 154 -2.87 -10.16 17.36
N LYS A 155 -1.59 -10.51 17.51
CA LYS A 155 -0.59 -9.76 18.28
C LYS A 155 0.38 -9.10 17.32
N ILE A 156 0.82 -7.89 17.67
CA ILE A 156 1.86 -7.18 16.93
C ILE A 156 3.12 -7.02 17.78
N ARG A 157 4.26 -6.95 17.09
CA ARG A 157 5.55 -6.59 17.67
C ARG A 157 6.19 -5.54 16.78
N LEU A 158 6.57 -4.40 17.35
CA LEU A 158 7.34 -3.37 16.66
C LEU A 158 8.82 -3.60 16.96
N ARG A 159 9.64 -3.64 15.91
CA ARG A 159 11.11 -3.72 15.99
C ARG A 159 11.70 -2.41 15.48
N PRO A 160 12.66 -1.80 16.16
CA PRO A 160 13.37 -0.64 15.65
C PRO A 160 13.95 -0.93 14.25
N SER A 161 13.85 0.03 13.36
CA SER A 161 14.37 -0.04 11.99
C SER A 161 14.82 1.35 11.53
N TYR A 162 15.35 1.45 10.34
CA TYR A 162 15.75 2.70 9.73
C TYR A 162 15.17 2.81 8.32
N PHE A 163 14.59 3.98 8.03
CA PHE A 163 14.19 4.39 6.69
C PHE A 163 14.54 5.86 6.50
N PRO A 164 14.97 6.29 5.30
CA PRO A 164 15.40 7.69 5.07
C PRO A 164 14.33 8.73 5.40
N PHE A 165 13.05 8.37 5.30
CA PHE A 165 11.90 9.26 5.41
C PHE A 165 11.10 9.12 6.73
N THR A 166 11.58 8.35 7.70
CA THR A 166 10.90 8.18 9.00
C THR A 166 11.85 8.29 10.18
N GLU A 167 11.43 8.98 11.24
CA GLU A 167 12.17 9.11 12.50
C GLU A 167 11.18 9.38 13.66
N PRO A 168 11.08 8.51 14.70
CA PRO A 168 11.68 7.17 14.79
C PRO A 168 11.04 6.16 13.83
N SER A 169 11.78 5.12 13.46
CA SER A 169 11.32 4.09 12.52
C SER A 169 11.14 2.73 13.19
N ALA A 170 10.14 1.99 12.76
CA ALA A 170 9.92 0.62 13.22
C ALA A 170 9.31 -0.25 12.11
N GLU A 171 9.66 -1.53 12.13
CA GLU A 171 8.99 -2.57 11.37
C GLU A 171 7.98 -3.30 12.25
N MET A 172 6.85 -3.69 11.69
CA MET A 172 5.81 -4.41 12.39
C MET A 172 5.78 -5.89 11.99
N ASP A 173 5.89 -6.77 12.98
CA ASP A 173 5.59 -8.19 12.84
C ASP A 173 4.19 -8.47 13.37
N ILE A 174 3.49 -9.41 12.75
CA ILE A 174 2.20 -9.94 13.23
C ILE A 174 2.32 -11.41 13.59
N SER A 175 1.53 -11.87 14.55
CA SER A 175 1.43 -13.30 14.87
C SER A 175 0.89 -14.08 13.68
N CYS A 176 1.49 -15.23 13.37
CA CYS A 176 1.04 -16.08 12.27
C CYS A 176 -0.38 -16.60 12.55
N SER A 177 -1.30 -16.42 11.60
CA SER A 177 -2.67 -16.91 11.70
C SER A 177 -2.78 -18.44 11.57
N ILE A 178 -1.76 -19.12 11.00
CA ILE A 178 -1.75 -20.59 10.80
C ILE A 178 -1.27 -21.30 12.06
N CYS A 179 -0.14 -20.87 12.63
CA CYS A 179 0.51 -21.59 13.75
C CYS A 179 0.48 -20.83 15.08
N GLY A 180 -0.11 -19.63 15.14
CA GLY A 180 -0.13 -18.81 16.35
C GLY A 180 1.26 -18.40 16.85
N GLY A 181 2.27 -18.39 15.97
CA GLY A 181 3.66 -18.04 16.32
C GLY A 181 4.51 -19.22 16.79
N LYS A 182 4.03 -20.46 16.70
CA LYS A 182 4.81 -21.67 17.08
C LYS A 182 5.89 -22.05 16.05
N GLY A 183 5.84 -21.48 14.87
CA GLY A 183 6.65 -21.83 13.70
C GLY A 183 5.85 -22.69 12.71
N CYS A 184 5.88 -22.30 11.41
CA CYS A 184 5.33 -23.09 10.32
C CYS A 184 6.48 -23.86 9.66
N ASN A 185 6.25 -25.13 9.30
CA ASN A 185 7.16 -25.92 8.47
C ASN A 185 6.98 -25.53 6.99
#